data_166ee138d289c4eac8880495e3cd6373
#
_entry.id   166ee138d289c4eac8880495e3cd6373
#
_cell.length_a   1.000
_cell.length_b   1.000
_cell.length_c   1.000
_cell.angle_alpha   90.00
_cell.angle_beta   90.00
_cell.angle_gamma   90.00
#
_symmetry.space_group_name_H-M   'P 1'
#
loop_
_entity.id
_entity.type
_entity.pdbx_description
1 polymer ?
#
loop_
_entity_poly.entity_id
_entity_poly.type
_entity_poly.pdbx_seq_one_letter_code
_entity_poly.pdbx_strand_id
1 'polypeptide(L)'
;MPLFALLVLVAAAAPAQESAVSLPPFLVEEAAKGPPWRHGEAMGFEILSRCGDSATRRVVEAHFQLHQLLGEMLPPSLRWQSSVPPLLILYDEELQPAASQEVIRQMLRRADAPEPEFGAMPGGRGLRMPSAAPRYSFLPNLRLWDRDGMAIFMIVRRDQVDADRLSLTYDYVNFLVRQRLPLLPAWFVGGLLTLYQKTEYGSGQLTVPAVDWFSPLPTEAQLKDPAVPSPVWSLPEVLQQRLPAPGTTGLPAGADPAKAWQAHAALLVRWGLEADKQAHRAGMWRFIERSAFEGTSEALFRECLGFGYDEARRRLAAFLPVAARRSFRLKPARPAKLPPFPLTNASDLQIACIKGDWERLEVPYVRGISAELAPKYLDQARRTLRRAYDRDHRDPRLLAVMGLCEVDGGDDTAARGFLESAAALGPIRPRASQELGRLRLAEARANPAGANGRIDTNQTVRVLEPLFAARAALPPLPEVYELIAQVWAASDAKPTLRHLAVIDEGVKLFPRRIALVRLAAELYVRDGHREQADAFIELGLRVAEDEPTRAIFSALRAR
;
A
#
# COMPACT_ATOMS: atom_id res chain seq x y z
N MET A 1 71.76 -9.68 -5.98
CA MET A 1 70.73 -9.83 -7.02
C MET A 1 69.42 -10.33 -6.35
N PRO A 2 68.37 -9.53 -6.14
CA PRO A 2 67.10 -10.05 -5.67
C PRO A 2 66.13 -10.23 -6.84
N LEU A 3 65.54 -11.43 -6.91
CA LEU A 3 64.44 -11.79 -7.81
C LEU A 3 63.17 -11.04 -7.39
N PHE A 4 62.60 -10.22 -8.29
CA PHE A 4 61.26 -9.67 -8.18
C PHE A 4 60.26 -10.74 -8.68
N ALA A 5 59.45 -11.27 -7.76
CA ALA A 5 58.30 -12.10 -8.10
C ALA A 5 57.10 -11.17 -8.49
N LEU A 6 56.72 -11.25 -9.75
CA LEU A 6 55.52 -10.53 -10.29
C LEU A 6 54.26 -11.30 -9.89
N LEU A 7 53.54 -10.81 -8.91
CA LEU A 7 52.21 -11.35 -8.51
C LEU A 7 51.19 -10.81 -9.50
N VAL A 8 50.74 -11.66 -10.43
CA VAL A 8 49.59 -11.34 -11.31
C VAL A 8 48.30 -11.56 -10.50
N LEU A 9 47.69 -10.47 -10.07
CA LEU A 9 46.32 -10.49 -9.50
C LEU A 9 45.36 -10.77 -10.65
N VAL A 10 44.86 -11.99 -10.78
CA VAL A 10 43.71 -12.33 -11.59
C VAL A 10 42.49 -11.86 -10.80
N ALA A 11 41.99 -10.67 -11.12
CA ALA A 11 40.68 -10.23 -10.66
C ALA A 11 39.61 -11.14 -11.30
N ALA A 12 39.10 -12.09 -10.53
CA ALA A 12 37.94 -12.88 -10.91
C ALA A 12 36.76 -11.89 -11.04
N ALA A 13 36.39 -11.55 -12.28
CA ALA A 13 35.16 -10.83 -12.55
C ALA A 13 34.02 -11.70 -12.03
N ALA A 14 33.38 -11.27 -10.94
CA ALA A 14 32.14 -11.87 -10.50
C ALA A 14 31.14 -11.81 -11.69
N PRO A 15 30.45 -12.92 -12.01
CA PRO A 15 29.44 -12.90 -13.08
C PRO A 15 28.41 -11.85 -12.71
N ALA A 16 28.18 -10.88 -13.60
CA ALA A 16 27.10 -9.93 -13.47
C ALA A 16 25.81 -10.75 -13.33
N GLN A 17 25.19 -10.69 -12.17
CA GLN A 17 23.90 -11.33 -11.93
C GLN A 17 22.92 -10.71 -12.90
N GLU A 18 22.54 -11.45 -13.95
CA GLU A 18 21.50 -11.06 -14.90
C GLU A 18 20.22 -10.83 -14.09
N SER A 19 19.86 -9.57 -13.88
CA SER A 19 18.63 -9.21 -13.17
C SER A 19 17.44 -9.60 -14.04
N ALA A 20 16.74 -10.67 -13.66
CA ALA A 20 15.50 -11.06 -14.30
C ALA A 20 14.44 -9.98 -14.01
N VAL A 21 13.84 -9.41 -15.05
CA VAL A 21 12.73 -8.47 -14.93
C VAL A 21 11.44 -9.25 -14.78
N SER A 22 10.75 -9.05 -13.67
CA SER A 22 9.49 -9.74 -13.36
C SER A 22 8.29 -8.89 -13.78
N LEU A 23 7.44 -9.44 -14.65
CA LEU A 23 6.26 -8.79 -15.22
C LEU A 23 4.98 -9.42 -14.69
N PRO A 24 3.85 -8.68 -14.68
CA PRO A 24 2.52 -9.27 -14.50
C PRO A 24 2.24 -10.27 -15.63
N PRO A 25 1.42 -11.32 -15.36
CA PRO A 25 1.03 -12.25 -16.40
C PRO A 25 0.16 -11.56 -17.46
N PHE A 26 0.59 -11.61 -18.70
CA PHE A 26 -0.19 -11.08 -19.82
C PHE A 26 -1.21 -12.12 -20.27
N LEU A 27 -2.47 -11.93 -19.86
CA LEU A 27 -3.57 -12.85 -20.18
C LEU A 27 -4.14 -12.57 -21.57
N VAL A 28 -3.58 -13.20 -22.60
CA VAL A 28 -4.20 -13.19 -23.94
C VAL A 28 -5.52 -13.98 -23.86
N GLU A 29 -6.61 -13.39 -24.35
CA GLU A 29 -7.98 -13.86 -24.12
C GLU A 29 -8.31 -15.27 -24.59
N GLU A 30 -7.48 -15.89 -25.38
CA GLU A 30 -7.95 -16.95 -26.27
C GLU A 30 -7.38 -18.33 -26.02
N ALA A 31 -7.04 -18.65 -24.81
CA ALA A 31 -7.15 -20.06 -24.49
C ALA A 31 -8.65 -20.43 -24.56
N ALA A 32 -9.14 -20.65 -25.79
CA ALA A 32 -10.49 -21.17 -26.03
C ALA A 32 -10.72 -22.55 -25.37
N LYS A 33 -9.69 -23.08 -24.70
CA LYS A 33 -9.66 -24.34 -23.98
C LYS A 33 -9.53 -24.06 -22.50
N GLY A 34 -10.47 -24.54 -21.70
CA GLY A 34 -10.46 -24.44 -20.25
C GLY A 34 -11.85 -24.14 -19.67
N PRO A 35 -11.99 -24.16 -18.34
CA PRO A 35 -13.26 -23.83 -17.70
C PRO A 35 -13.64 -22.37 -17.98
N PRO A 36 -14.95 -22.07 -18.04
CA PRO A 36 -15.41 -20.69 -18.13
C PRO A 36 -14.99 -19.92 -16.88
N TRP A 37 -14.93 -18.58 -17.00
CA TRP A 37 -14.76 -17.75 -15.84
C TRP A 37 -15.92 -17.93 -14.85
N ARG A 38 -15.58 -18.17 -13.59
CA ARG A 38 -16.51 -18.28 -12.47
C ARG A 38 -16.44 -17.03 -11.63
N HIS A 39 -17.58 -16.54 -11.17
CA HIS A 39 -17.70 -15.42 -10.26
C HIS A 39 -18.30 -15.86 -8.93
N GLY A 40 -17.82 -15.25 -7.83
CA GLY A 40 -18.35 -15.43 -6.49
C GLY A 40 -17.92 -14.29 -5.58
N GLU A 41 -18.56 -14.20 -4.42
CA GLU A 41 -18.24 -13.23 -3.38
C GLU A 41 -18.03 -13.96 -2.06
N ALA A 42 -16.90 -13.71 -1.40
CA ALA A 42 -16.62 -14.27 -0.08
C ALA A 42 -15.67 -13.36 0.69
N MET A 43 -15.88 -13.23 2.00
CA MET A 43 -15.02 -12.45 2.91
C MET A 43 -14.85 -10.96 2.51
N GLY A 44 -15.80 -10.40 1.79
CA GLY A 44 -15.70 -9.06 1.22
C GLY A 44 -14.84 -8.96 -0.04
N PHE A 45 -14.29 -10.08 -0.56
CA PHE A 45 -13.63 -10.15 -1.85
C PHE A 45 -14.62 -10.48 -2.96
N GLU A 46 -14.45 -9.85 -4.11
CA GLU A 46 -14.97 -10.37 -5.38
C GLU A 46 -13.96 -11.35 -5.98
N ILE A 47 -14.45 -12.51 -6.34
CA ILE A 47 -13.63 -13.63 -6.84
C ILE A 47 -13.97 -13.83 -8.31
N LEU A 48 -12.93 -13.81 -9.15
CA LEU A 48 -13.01 -14.20 -10.55
C LEU A 48 -12.04 -15.35 -10.77
N SER A 49 -12.56 -16.54 -11.09
CA SER A 49 -11.75 -17.75 -11.17
C SER A 49 -11.89 -18.45 -12.50
N ARG A 50 -10.77 -18.86 -13.05
CA ARG A 50 -10.69 -19.78 -14.20
C ARG A 50 -10.14 -21.16 -13.79
N CYS A 51 -10.24 -21.47 -12.50
CA CYS A 51 -9.98 -22.80 -11.93
C CYS A 51 -11.28 -23.58 -11.80
N GLY A 52 -11.17 -24.91 -11.59
CA GLY A 52 -12.32 -25.70 -11.19
C GLY A 52 -12.90 -25.24 -9.84
N ASP A 53 -14.22 -25.39 -9.65
CA ASP A 53 -14.94 -24.92 -8.44
C ASP A 53 -14.32 -25.46 -7.14
N SER A 54 -13.86 -26.72 -7.13
CA SER A 54 -13.20 -27.31 -5.95
C SER A 54 -11.88 -26.62 -5.61
N ALA A 55 -11.05 -26.33 -6.60
CA ALA A 55 -9.79 -25.61 -6.41
C ALA A 55 -10.04 -24.18 -5.93
N THR A 56 -11.00 -23.48 -6.55
CA THR A 56 -11.41 -22.14 -6.15
C THR A 56 -11.85 -22.12 -4.69
N ARG A 57 -12.73 -23.05 -4.28
CA ARG A 57 -13.20 -23.11 -2.88
C ARG A 57 -12.09 -23.38 -1.89
N ARG A 58 -11.12 -24.25 -2.21
CA ARG A 58 -9.96 -24.51 -1.34
C ARG A 58 -9.08 -23.29 -1.15
N VAL A 59 -8.83 -22.52 -2.22
CA VAL A 59 -8.07 -21.27 -2.13
C VAL A 59 -8.78 -20.25 -1.24
N VAL A 60 -10.08 -20.07 -1.44
CA VAL A 60 -10.88 -19.13 -0.65
C VAL A 60 -10.96 -19.57 0.82
N GLU A 61 -11.11 -20.87 1.09
CA GLU A 61 -11.08 -21.42 2.46
C GLU A 61 -9.72 -21.14 3.14
N ALA A 62 -8.61 -21.36 2.43
CA ALA A 62 -7.29 -21.06 2.93
C ALA A 62 -7.13 -19.57 3.28
N HIS A 63 -7.55 -18.68 2.40
CA HIS A 63 -7.58 -17.24 2.66
C HIS A 63 -8.45 -16.89 3.86
N PHE A 64 -9.61 -17.50 4.00
CA PHE A 64 -10.50 -17.28 5.14
C PHE A 64 -9.84 -17.65 6.47
N GLN A 65 -9.23 -18.83 6.54
CA GLN A 65 -8.52 -19.29 7.74
C GLN A 65 -7.39 -18.35 8.11
N LEU A 66 -6.62 -17.89 7.14
CA LEU A 66 -5.53 -16.93 7.36
C LEU A 66 -6.03 -15.56 7.82
N HIS A 67 -7.14 -15.08 7.27
CA HIS A 67 -7.76 -13.83 7.73
C HIS A 67 -8.26 -13.92 9.18
N GLN A 68 -8.78 -15.08 9.60
CA GLN A 68 -9.13 -15.31 11.00
C GLN A 68 -7.90 -15.25 11.90
N LEU A 69 -6.82 -15.91 11.51
CA LEU A 69 -5.57 -15.90 12.27
C LEU A 69 -4.93 -14.50 12.30
N LEU A 70 -4.97 -13.79 11.17
CA LEU A 70 -4.53 -12.39 11.15
C LEU A 70 -5.36 -11.52 12.10
N GLY A 71 -6.65 -11.80 12.25
CA GLY A 71 -7.54 -11.13 13.21
C GLY A 71 -7.10 -11.29 14.67
N GLU A 72 -6.37 -12.38 14.99
CA GLU A 72 -5.77 -12.57 16.33
C GLU A 72 -4.54 -11.67 16.56
N MET A 73 -3.79 -11.35 15.53
CA MET A 73 -2.64 -10.45 15.61
C MET A 73 -2.99 -8.98 15.35
N LEU A 74 -4.00 -8.73 14.54
CA LEU A 74 -4.28 -7.40 13.98
C LEU A 74 -5.79 -7.23 13.74
N PRO A 75 -6.50 -6.55 14.65
CA PRO A 75 -7.94 -6.35 14.51
C PRO A 75 -8.28 -5.56 13.24
N PRO A 76 -9.51 -5.71 12.71
CA PRO A 76 -9.93 -5.02 11.47
C PRO A 76 -9.74 -3.51 11.49
N SER A 77 -9.96 -2.86 12.65
CA SER A 77 -9.82 -1.41 12.81
C SER A 77 -8.40 -0.89 12.54
N LEU A 78 -7.37 -1.74 12.68
CA LEU A 78 -5.97 -1.39 12.41
C LEU A 78 -5.51 -1.79 11.01
N ARG A 79 -6.38 -2.35 10.17
CA ARG A 79 -6.08 -2.73 8.79
C ARG A 79 -6.60 -1.70 7.80
N TRP A 80 -5.98 -1.66 6.63
CA TRP A 80 -6.53 -0.90 5.50
C TRP A 80 -7.96 -1.33 5.21
N GLN A 81 -8.83 -0.36 4.97
CA GLN A 81 -10.24 -0.55 4.67
C GLN A 81 -10.61 0.23 3.41
N SER A 82 -11.46 -0.34 2.60
CA SER A 82 -11.99 0.28 1.40
C SER A 82 -13.48 0.00 1.25
N SER A 83 -14.20 0.94 0.65
CA SER A 83 -15.57 0.75 0.17
C SER A 83 -15.61 -0.01 -1.16
N VAL A 84 -14.46 -0.17 -1.83
CA VAL A 84 -14.30 -0.97 -3.03
C VAL A 84 -13.88 -2.38 -2.63
N PRO A 85 -14.65 -3.41 -2.98
CA PRO A 85 -14.27 -4.79 -2.69
C PRO A 85 -12.89 -5.14 -3.28
N PRO A 86 -11.97 -5.73 -2.51
CA PRO A 86 -10.74 -6.25 -3.06
C PRO A 86 -11.04 -7.41 -4.02
N LEU A 87 -10.23 -7.51 -5.08
CA LEU A 87 -10.38 -8.51 -6.12
C LEU A 87 -9.45 -9.70 -5.88
N LEU A 88 -9.97 -10.93 -6.07
CA LEU A 88 -9.19 -12.15 -6.06
C LEU A 88 -9.36 -12.87 -7.40
N ILE A 89 -8.32 -12.87 -8.21
CA ILE A 89 -8.32 -13.48 -9.54
C ILE A 89 -7.48 -14.75 -9.49
N LEU A 90 -8.12 -15.87 -9.80
CA LEU A 90 -7.51 -17.20 -9.78
C LEU A 90 -7.40 -17.75 -11.21
N TYR A 91 -6.23 -18.24 -11.55
CA TYR A 91 -5.95 -18.79 -12.87
C TYR A 91 -5.31 -20.17 -12.75
N ASP A 92 -5.82 -21.15 -13.50
CA ASP A 92 -5.29 -22.51 -13.46
C ASP A 92 -3.92 -22.57 -14.14
N GLU A 93 -2.94 -23.19 -13.50
CA GLU A 93 -1.59 -23.34 -14.04
C GLU A 93 -1.58 -24.02 -15.42
N GLU A 94 -2.46 -24.98 -15.65
CA GLU A 94 -2.56 -25.69 -16.93
C GLU A 94 -3.02 -24.78 -18.09
N LEU A 95 -3.63 -23.64 -17.78
CA LEU A 95 -4.07 -22.64 -18.74
C LEU A 95 -3.04 -21.53 -18.93
N GLN A 96 -1.84 -21.65 -18.33
CA GLN A 96 -0.85 -20.58 -18.36
C GLN A 96 -0.72 -19.99 -19.76
N PRO A 97 -0.87 -18.67 -19.90
CA PRO A 97 -0.43 -18.01 -21.09
C PRO A 97 1.05 -18.35 -21.28
N ALA A 98 1.43 -18.69 -22.48
CA ALA A 98 2.82 -19.06 -22.76
C ALA A 98 3.75 -17.93 -22.28
N ALA A 99 4.29 -18.09 -21.09
CA ALA A 99 5.24 -17.18 -20.45
C ALA A 99 6.60 -17.25 -21.15
N SER A 100 6.58 -17.31 -22.49
CA SER A 100 7.79 -17.49 -23.27
C SER A 100 8.40 -16.11 -23.54
N GLN A 101 9.74 -16.08 -23.53
CA GLN A 101 10.51 -14.93 -24.01
C GLN A 101 10.07 -14.49 -25.43
N GLU A 102 9.49 -15.40 -26.20
CA GLU A 102 8.93 -15.12 -27.51
C GLU A 102 7.70 -14.22 -27.46
N VAL A 103 6.77 -14.44 -26.52
CA VAL A 103 5.61 -13.55 -26.33
C VAL A 103 6.08 -12.14 -26.00
N ILE A 104 7.06 -12.01 -25.10
CA ILE A 104 7.61 -10.71 -24.72
C ILE A 104 8.33 -10.05 -25.91
N ARG A 105 9.10 -10.82 -26.68
CA ARG A 105 9.72 -10.30 -27.91
C ARG A 105 8.67 -9.84 -28.92
N GLN A 106 7.58 -10.58 -29.09
CA GLN A 106 6.47 -10.17 -29.97
C GLN A 106 5.78 -8.90 -29.45
N MET A 107 5.62 -8.77 -28.13
CA MET A 107 5.09 -7.54 -27.52
C MET A 107 5.99 -6.32 -27.77
N LEU A 108 7.31 -6.52 -27.73
CA LEU A 108 8.30 -5.46 -27.94
C LEU A 108 8.51 -5.13 -29.44
N ARG A 109 8.21 -6.06 -30.37
CA ARG A 109 8.25 -5.77 -31.81
C ARG A 109 7.19 -4.71 -32.12
N ARG A 110 7.63 -3.54 -32.59
CA ARG A 110 6.74 -2.56 -33.21
C ARG A 110 6.29 -3.13 -34.55
N ALA A 111 5.02 -2.98 -34.86
CA ALA A 111 4.46 -3.47 -36.14
C ALA A 111 5.18 -2.90 -37.40
N ASP A 112 5.90 -1.80 -37.24
CA ASP A 112 6.54 -1.05 -38.33
C ASP A 112 8.04 -0.77 -38.11
N ALA A 113 8.70 -1.44 -37.17
CA ALA A 113 10.15 -1.28 -37.04
C ALA A 113 10.85 -2.17 -38.06
N PRO A 114 11.67 -1.62 -38.96
CA PRO A 114 12.50 -2.43 -39.83
C PRO A 114 13.39 -3.34 -38.97
N GLU A 115 13.48 -4.61 -39.34
CA GLU A 115 14.45 -5.52 -38.69
C GLU A 115 15.82 -4.85 -38.70
N PRO A 116 16.53 -4.82 -37.55
CA PRO A 116 17.90 -4.32 -37.60
C PRO A 116 18.69 -5.24 -38.53
N GLU A 117 19.01 -4.73 -39.72
CA GLU A 117 19.99 -5.37 -40.58
C GLU A 117 21.28 -5.52 -39.75
N PHE A 118 21.61 -6.74 -39.39
CA PHE A 118 22.95 -7.08 -38.93
C PHE A 118 23.91 -6.94 -40.10
N GLY A 119 24.19 -5.66 -40.45
CA GLY A 119 25.23 -5.32 -41.38
C GLY A 119 26.57 -5.79 -40.85
N ALA A 120 27.14 -6.75 -41.51
CA ALA A 120 28.51 -7.18 -41.32
C ALA A 120 29.44 -5.96 -41.46
N MET A 121 29.95 -5.46 -40.33
CA MET A 121 31.06 -4.50 -40.33
C MET A 121 32.36 -5.22 -40.55
N PRO A 122 33.12 -4.93 -41.61
CA PRO A 122 34.46 -5.47 -41.79
C PRO A 122 35.44 -4.68 -40.94
N GLY A 123 36.12 -5.39 -40.04
CA GLY A 123 37.41 -4.95 -39.49
C GLY A 123 37.34 -3.99 -38.29
N GLY A 124 37.03 -4.49 -37.13
CA GLY A 124 37.27 -3.79 -35.85
C GLY A 124 37.32 -4.75 -34.69
N ARG A 125 38.53 -5.10 -34.23
CA ARG A 125 38.74 -5.86 -33.00
C ARG A 125 38.42 -5.00 -31.77
N GLY A 126 37.14 -4.81 -31.50
CA GLY A 126 36.61 -4.33 -30.23
C GLY A 126 35.81 -5.44 -29.62
N LEU A 127 36.28 -6.05 -28.53
CA LEU A 127 35.48 -6.93 -27.67
C LEU A 127 34.30 -6.10 -27.08
N ARG A 128 33.22 -5.92 -27.86
CA ARG A 128 31.94 -5.53 -27.29
C ARG A 128 31.41 -6.77 -26.58
N MET A 129 31.48 -6.75 -25.25
CA MET A 129 30.65 -7.63 -24.44
C MET A 129 29.19 -7.42 -24.90
N PRO A 130 28.48 -8.45 -25.33
CA PRO A 130 27.07 -8.30 -25.62
C PRO A 130 26.39 -7.86 -24.32
N SER A 131 25.77 -6.70 -24.32
CA SER A 131 24.82 -6.32 -23.27
C SER A 131 23.78 -7.44 -23.24
N ALA A 132 23.81 -8.26 -22.19
CA ALA A 132 22.85 -9.34 -22.05
C ALA A 132 21.45 -8.70 -22.04
N ALA A 133 20.63 -9.05 -23.03
CA ALA A 133 19.25 -8.56 -23.09
C ALA A 133 18.55 -8.98 -21.79
N PRO A 134 17.77 -8.09 -21.16
CA PRO A 134 17.11 -8.42 -19.91
C PRO A 134 16.25 -9.68 -20.07
N ARG A 135 16.39 -10.61 -19.12
CA ARG A 135 15.54 -11.79 -19.07
C ARG A 135 14.24 -11.42 -18.40
N TYR A 136 13.11 -11.69 -19.03
CA TYR A 136 11.78 -11.46 -18.50
C TYR A 136 11.18 -12.75 -17.96
N SER A 137 10.47 -12.65 -16.83
CA SER A 137 9.67 -13.73 -16.26
C SER A 137 8.31 -13.19 -15.84
N PHE A 138 7.28 -14.04 -15.84
CA PHE A 138 5.98 -13.67 -15.29
C PHE A 138 5.86 -14.10 -13.83
N LEU A 139 5.29 -13.20 -13.01
CA LEU A 139 5.03 -13.47 -11.61
C LEU A 139 3.83 -14.41 -11.47
N PRO A 140 3.95 -15.55 -10.78
CA PRO A 140 2.83 -16.45 -10.58
C PRO A 140 1.79 -15.88 -9.61
N ASN A 141 2.23 -15.03 -8.69
CA ASN A 141 1.39 -14.37 -7.72
C ASN A 141 1.77 -12.91 -7.66
N LEU A 142 0.80 -12.03 -7.84
CA LEU A 142 1.04 -10.59 -7.83
C LEU A 142 -0.10 -9.89 -7.09
N ARG A 143 0.24 -8.86 -6.35
CA ARG A 143 -0.69 -7.93 -5.74
C ARG A 143 -0.46 -6.57 -6.30
N LEU A 144 -1.53 -5.98 -6.79
CA LEU A 144 -1.54 -4.61 -7.26
C LEU A 144 -2.58 -3.83 -6.48
N TRP A 145 -2.32 -2.58 -6.27
CA TRP A 145 -3.24 -1.69 -5.57
C TRP A 145 -3.21 -0.30 -6.19
N ASP A 146 -4.28 0.35 -5.95
CA ASP A 146 -4.56 1.69 -6.29
C ASP A 146 -4.84 2.49 -5.00
N ARG A 147 -5.23 3.74 -5.13
CA ARG A 147 -5.58 4.60 -3.99
C ARG A 147 -6.76 4.06 -3.17
N ASP A 148 -7.73 3.41 -3.81
CA ASP A 148 -8.96 2.92 -3.18
C ASP A 148 -9.26 1.44 -3.41
N GLY A 149 -8.46 0.72 -4.18
CA GLY A 149 -8.68 -0.67 -4.54
C GLY A 149 -7.43 -1.53 -4.46
N MET A 150 -7.62 -2.83 -4.32
CA MET A 150 -6.57 -3.85 -4.33
C MET A 150 -7.03 -5.05 -5.14
N ALA A 151 -6.13 -5.64 -5.90
CA ALA A 151 -6.34 -6.88 -6.61
C ALA A 151 -5.20 -7.87 -6.38
N ILE A 152 -5.55 -9.13 -6.17
CA ILE A 152 -4.63 -10.24 -6.00
C ILE A 152 -4.83 -11.19 -7.18
N PHE A 153 -3.77 -11.45 -7.91
CA PHE A 153 -3.73 -12.46 -8.96
C PHE A 153 -2.91 -13.66 -8.50
N MET A 154 -3.42 -14.86 -8.70
CA MET A 154 -2.76 -16.10 -8.31
C MET A 154 -2.90 -17.16 -9.40
N ILE A 155 -1.77 -17.76 -9.79
CA ILE A 155 -1.73 -19.00 -10.55
C ILE A 155 -1.84 -20.15 -9.56
N VAL A 156 -2.92 -20.92 -9.68
CA VAL A 156 -3.24 -22.02 -8.78
C VAL A 156 -2.72 -23.33 -9.37
N ARG A 157 -1.81 -23.97 -8.65
CA ARG A 157 -1.29 -25.29 -8.97
C ARG A 157 -2.12 -26.36 -8.28
N ARG A 158 -2.48 -27.40 -9.00
CA ARG A 158 -3.36 -28.47 -8.49
C ARG A 158 -2.75 -29.25 -7.32
N ASP A 159 -1.43 -29.42 -7.35
CA ASP A 159 -0.64 -30.16 -6.35
C ASP A 159 -0.22 -29.32 -5.14
N GLN A 160 -0.37 -27.99 -5.19
CA GLN A 160 0.16 -27.04 -4.21
C GLN A 160 -0.90 -26.13 -3.59
N VAL A 161 -2.15 -26.58 -3.53
CA VAL A 161 -3.20 -25.84 -2.82
C VAL A 161 -3.05 -26.06 -1.31
N ASP A 162 -1.82 -25.90 -0.81
CA ASP A 162 -1.56 -25.86 0.62
C ASP A 162 -1.88 -24.45 1.13
N ALA A 163 -2.75 -24.38 2.14
CA ALA A 163 -3.09 -23.15 2.86
C ALA A 163 -1.84 -22.35 3.24
N ASP A 164 -0.76 -23.03 3.57
CA ASP A 164 0.50 -22.47 4.02
C ASP A 164 1.23 -21.63 2.96
N ARG A 165 1.01 -21.91 1.68
CA ARG A 165 1.68 -21.24 0.55
C ARG A 165 0.82 -20.19 -0.15
N LEU A 166 -0.50 -20.28 0.00
CA LEU A 166 -1.46 -19.28 -0.46
C LEU A 166 -1.55 -18.11 0.51
N SER A 167 -0.69 -18.13 1.49
CA SER A 167 -0.73 -17.33 2.69
C SER A 167 -0.71 -15.84 2.44
N LEU A 168 -1.24 -15.14 3.39
CA LEU A 168 -0.99 -13.74 3.67
C LEU A 168 0.52 -13.54 3.73
N THR A 169 1.12 -13.29 2.58
CA THR A 169 2.55 -13.03 2.50
C THR A 169 2.88 -11.77 3.30
N TYR A 170 4.14 -11.62 3.68
CA TYR A 170 4.65 -10.42 4.33
C TYR A 170 4.17 -9.13 3.63
N ASP A 171 4.22 -9.09 2.30
CA ASP A 171 3.80 -7.91 1.53
C ASP A 171 2.32 -7.58 1.67
N TYR A 172 1.46 -8.59 1.80
CA TYR A 172 0.02 -8.36 2.02
C TYR A 172 -0.23 -7.73 3.39
N VAL A 173 0.40 -8.26 4.44
CA VAL A 173 0.26 -7.68 5.79
C VAL A 173 0.91 -6.30 5.86
N ASN A 174 2.06 -6.13 5.22
CA ASN A 174 2.73 -4.84 5.08
C ASN A 174 1.80 -3.80 4.41
N PHE A 175 1.12 -4.18 3.33
CA PHE A 175 0.12 -3.34 2.68
C PHE A 175 -1.01 -2.97 3.64
N LEU A 176 -1.62 -3.95 4.32
CA LEU A 176 -2.77 -3.73 5.22
C LEU A 176 -2.48 -2.74 6.36
N VAL A 177 -1.24 -2.72 6.87
CA VAL A 177 -0.88 -1.84 8.00
C VAL A 177 -0.33 -0.49 7.55
N ARG A 178 0.41 -0.44 6.42
CA ARG A 178 1.01 0.81 5.92
C ARG A 178 0.05 1.69 5.17
N GLN A 179 -0.97 1.11 4.53
CA GLN A 179 -1.97 1.87 3.78
C GLN A 179 -3.16 2.31 4.65
N ARG A 180 -3.21 1.86 5.90
CA ARG A 180 -4.24 2.28 6.85
C ARG A 180 -4.11 3.78 7.14
N LEU A 181 -5.23 4.49 7.11
CA LEU A 181 -5.30 5.93 7.37
C LEU A 181 -6.26 6.23 8.54
N PRO A 182 -5.89 7.17 9.41
CA PRO A 182 -4.58 7.80 9.54
C PRO A 182 -3.48 6.78 9.78
N LEU A 183 -2.23 7.14 9.43
CA LEU A 183 -1.10 6.22 9.52
C LEU A 183 -0.91 5.70 10.95
N LEU A 184 -0.72 4.40 11.05
CA LEU A 184 -0.41 3.76 12.33
C LEU A 184 0.97 4.20 12.83
N PRO A 185 1.20 4.21 14.16
CA PRO A 185 2.50 4.55 14.73
C PRO A 185 3.62 3.67 14.16
N ALA A 186 4.73 4.28 13.79
CA ALA A 186 5.83 3.58 13.12
C ALA A 186 6.43 2.44 13.96
N TRP A 187 6.49 2.60 15.30
CA TRP A 187 6.94 1.55 16.21
C TRP A 187 6.06 0.31 16.13
N PHE A 188 4.74 0.50 16.01
CA PHE A 188 3.81 -0.62 15.88
C PHE A 188 3.96 -1.32 14.54
N VAL A 189 3.98 -0.55 13.44
CA VAL A 189 4.17 -1.11 12.10
C VAL A 189 5.50 -1.87 11.99
N GLY A 190 6.59 -1.26 12.43
CA GLY A 190 7.91 -1.89 12.43
C GLY A 190 7.96 -3.14 13.30
N GLY A 191 7.45 -3.06 14.53
CA GLY A 191 7.42 -4.18 15.47
C GLY A 191 6.55 -5.34 14.99
N LEU A 192 5.33 -5.05 14.50
CA LEU A 192 4.42 -6.06 13.97
C LEU A 192 5.02 -6.79 12.75
N LEU A 193 5.57 -6.04 11.80
CA LEU A 193 6.14 -6.63 10.58
C LEU A 193 7.39 -7.45 10.88
N THR A 194 8.21 -7.03 11.85
CA THR A 194 9.37 -7.81 12.32
C THR A 194 8.94 -9.14 12.94
N LEU A 195 7.87 -9.15 13.75
CA LEU A 195 7.30 -10.39 14.29
C LEU A 195 6.70 -11.25 13.17
N TYR A 196 5.90 -10.64 12.30
CA TYR A 196 5.18 -11.36 11.25
C TYR A 196 6.12 -12.05 10.26
N GLN A 197 7.23 -11.40 9.90
CA GLN A 197 8.24 -11.96 9.00
C GLN A 197 8.82 -13.29 9.49
N LYS A 198 8.86 -13.49 10.81
CA LYS A 198 9.38 -14.69 11.48
C LYS A 198 8.28 -15.65 11.93
N THR A 199 7.01 -15.26 11.77
CA THR A 199 5.87 -16.07 12.20
C THR A 199 5.63 -17.22 11.23
N GLU A 200 5.42 -18.42 11.76
CA GLU A 200 5.09 -19.61 11.01
C GLU A 200 3.58 -19.86 11.07
N TYR A 201 3.03 -20.29 9.93
CA TYR A 201 1.65 -20.71 9.83
C TYR A 201 1.58 -22.22 9.66
N GLY A 202 0.75 -22.88 10.41
CA GLY A 202 0.50 -24.31 10.26
C GLY A 202 -0.58 -24.82 11.22
N SER A 203 -1.29 -25.85 10.82
CA SER A 203 -2.31 -26.51 11.66
C SER A 203 -3.36 -25.55 12.23
N GLY A 204 -3.77 -24.53 11.46
CA GLY A 204 -4.79 -23.55 11.87
C GLY A 204 -4.35 -22.62 13.00
N GLN A 205 -3.06 -22.38 13.16
CA GLN A 205 -2.47 -21.48 14.15
C GLN A 205 -1.29 -20.70 13.56
N LEU A 206 -1.02 -19.54 14.16
CA LEU A 206 0.20 -18.77 13.95
C LEU A 206 1.17 -19.06 15.10
N THR A 207 2.40 -19.40 14.78
CA THR A 207 3.47 -19.57 15.77
C THR A 207 4.43 -18.40 15.67
N VAL A 208 4.41 -17.51 16.64
CA VAL A 208 5.38 -16.42 16.80
C VAL A 208 6.62 -17.01 17.47
N PRO A 209 7.80 -17.00 16.83
CA PRO A 209 8.99 -17.65 17.37
C PRO A 209 9.52 -16.95 18.62
N ALA A 210 10.47 -17.60 19.29
CA ALA A 210 11.22 -16.99 20.37
C ALA A 210 11.95 -15.73 19.90
N VAL A 211 12.13 -14.76 20.81
CA VAL A 211 12.85 -13.50 20.53
C VAL A 211 14.35 -13.75 20.73
N ASP A 212 14.95 -14.55 19.82
CA ASP A 212 16.35 -14.97 19.88
C ASP A 212 17.35 -13.90 19.37
N TRP A 213 16.82 -12.87 18.70
CA TRP A 213 17.61 -11.75 18.16
C TRP A 213 17.90 -10.63 19.17
N PHE A 214 17.40 -10.76 20.42
CA PHE A 214 17.65 -9.80 21.47
C PHE A 214 18.88 -10.21 22.28
N SER A 215 19.98 -9.49 22.12
CA SER A 215 21.23 -9.77 22.83
C SER A 215 21.89 -8.46 23.29
N PRO A 216 22.41 -8.37 24.51
CA PRO A 216 22.35 -9.42 25.55
C PRO A 216 20.98 -9.49 26.25
N LEU A 217 20.64 -10.67 26.80
CA LEU A 217 19.48 -10.80 27.68
C LEU A 217 19.76 -10.11 29.02
N PRO A 218 18.72 -9.55 29.69
CA PRO A 218 18.91 -8.94 31.00
C PRO A 218 19.40 -9.96 32.04
N THR A 219 20.35 -9.53 32.84
CA THR A 219 20.85 -10.31 33.97
C THR A 219 19.82 -10.31 35.11
N GLU A 220 19.98 -11.23 36.07
CA GLU A 220 19.09 -11.28 37.24
C GLU A 220 19.14 -9.99 38.06
N ALA A 221 20.31 -9.37 38.19
CA ALA A 221 20.46 -8.07 38.87
C ALA A 221 19.66 -6.97 38.14
N GLN A 222 19.73 -6.93 36.81
CA GLN A 222 18.97 -5.96 35.99
C GLN A 222 17.45 -6.16 36.03
N LEU A 223 17.01 -7.38 36.39
CA LEU A 223 15.57 -7.66 36.55
C LEU A 223 15.06 -7.30 37.95
N LYS A 224 15.93 -7.39 38.99
CA LYS A 224 15.57 -7.18 40.41
C LYS A 224 15.79 -5.73 40.85
N ASP A 225 16.82 -5.08 40.38
CA ASP A 225 17.21 -3.73 40.81
C ASP A 225 16.98 -2.71 39.68
N PRO A 226 16.00 -1.80 39.84
CA PRO A 226 15.75 -0.74 38.84
C PRO A 226 16.91 0.26 38.69
N ALA A 227 17.85 0.31 39.64
CA ALA A 227 19.05 1.15 39.52
C ALA A 227 20.10 0.55 38.58
N VAL A 228 20.03 -0.76 38.29
CA VAL A 228 20.92 -1.40 37.33
C VAL A 228 20.38 -1.16 35.89
N PRO A 229 21.19 -0.57 35.00
CA PRO A 229 20.78 -0.30 33.62
C PRO A 229 20.22 -1.54 32.92
N SER A 230 18.98 -1.49 32.48
CA SER A 230 18.35 -2.58 31.72
C SER A 230 18.74 -2.49 30.23
N PRO A 231 18.94 -3.62 29.53
CA PRO A 231 19.13 -3.61 28.09
C PRO A 231 17.86 -3.22 27.33
N VAL A 232 16.69 -3.19 28.01
CA VAL A 232 15.44 -2.73 27.40
C VAL A 232 15.39 -1.22 27.39
N TRP A 233 15.20 -0.66 26.22
CA TRP A 233 15.12 0.79 26.02
C TRP A 233 13.92 1.41 26.72
N SER A 234 14.00 2.70 26.98
CA SER A 234 12.85 3.45 27.50
C SER A 234 11.71 3.49 26.48
N LEU A 235 10.47 3.55 26.96
CA LEU A 235 9.32 3.63 26.06
C LEU A 235 9.38 4.85 25.11
N PRO A 236 9.79 6.06 25.56
CA PRO A 236 9.95 7.20 24.65
C PRO A 236 10.92 6.93 23.49
N GLU A 237 12.04 6.23 23.73
CA GLU A 237 13.00 5.87 22.68
C GLU A 237 12.36 4.93 21.65
N VAL A 238 11.60 3.93 22.10
CA VAL A 238 10.91 2.98 21.22
C VAL A 238 9.77 3.64 20.47
N LEU A 239 8.89 4.37 21.17
CA LEU A 239 7.65 4.91 20.63
C LEU A 239 7.88 6.08 19.67
N GLN A 240 8.94 6.89 19.89
CA GLN A 240 9.27 8.07 19.09
C GLN A 240 10.38 7.83 18.07
N GLN A 241 10.84 6.60 17.91
CA GLN A 241 12.00 6.24 17.07
C GLN A 241 13.26 7.04 17.40
N ARG A 242 13.41 7.47 18.63
CA ARG A 242 14.62 8.14 19.08
C ARG A 242 15.69 7.09 19.30
N LEU A 243 16.64 7.05 18.40
CA LEU A 243 17.82 6.20 18.59
C LEU A 243 18.60 6.76 19.79
N PRO A 244 18.91 5.95 20.80
CA PRO A 244 19.68 6.38 21.95
C PRO A 244 21.08 6.85 21.53
N ALA A 245 21.66 7.76 22.30
CA ALA A 245 23.01 8.23 22.03
C ALA A 245 24.02 7.06 22.08
N PRO A 246 25.05 7.07 21.23
CA PRO A 246 26.09 6.04 21.28
C PRO A 246 26.68 5.89 22.68
N GLY A 247 26.74 4.64 23.16
CA GLY A 247 27.28 4.32 24.50
C GLY A 247 26.26 4.31 25.66
N THR A 248 25.01 4.76 25.46
CA THR A 248 24.00 4.76 26.53
C THR A 248 23.11 3.53 26.58
N THR A 249 23.18 2.65 25.60
CA THR A 249 22.21 1.59 25.36
C THR A 249 22.64 0.18 25.72
N GLY A 250 23.88 -0.02 26.14
CA GLY A 250 24.42 -1.36 26.33
C GLY A 250 24.46 -2.20 25.03
N LEU A 251 24.29 -1.58 23.85
CA LEU A 251 24.44 -2.26 22.58
C LEU A 251 25.90 -2.66 22.38
N PRO A 252 26.15 -3.86 21.85
CA PRO A 252 27.50 -4.27 21.47
C PRO A 252 28.09 -3.29 20.46
N ALA A 253 29.41 -3.10 20.49
CA ALA A 253 30.11 -2.30 19.50
C ALA A 253 29.83 -2.87 18.10
N GLY A 254 29.38 -2.01 17.17
CA GLY A 254 29.02 -2.40 15.80
C GLY A 254 27.58 -2.91 15.60
N ALA A 255 26.75 -2.92 16.65
CA ALA A 255 25.32 -3.23 16.48
C ALA A 255 24.61 -2.11 15.70
N ASP A 256 23.75 -2.53 14.77
CA ASP A 256 22.89 -1.62 14.00
C ASP A 256 21.76 -1.08 14.87
N PRO A 257 21.71 0.24 15.16
CA PRO A 257 20.69 0.82 16.01
C PRO A 257 19.27 0.67 15.44
N ALA A 258 19.11 0.63 14.13
CA ALA A 258 17.82 0.47 13.49
C ALA A 258 17.26 -0.94 13.71
N LYS A 259 18.11 -1.98 13.63
CA LYS A 259 17.72 -3.36 13.95
C LYS A 259 17.41 -3.52 15.44
N ALA A 260 18.17 -2.86 16.30
CA ALA A 260 17.93 -2.87 17.75
C ALA A 260 16.58 -2.20 18.07
N TRP A 261 16.27 -1.07 17.44
CA TRP A 261 14.96 -0.43 17.58
C TRP A 261 13.81 -1.35 17.11
N GLN A 262 13.95 -2.01 15.96
CA GLN A 262 12.96 -2.97 15.45
C GLN A 262 12.75 -4.12 16.44
N ALA A 263 13.82 -4.63 17.06
CA ALA A 263 13.73 -5.67 18.08
C ALA A 263 12.95 -5.23 19.32
N HIS A 264 13.17 -3.99 19.80
CA HIS A 264 12.42 -3.43 20.94
C HIS A 264 10.97 -3.19 20.60
N ALA A 265 10.68 -2.66 19.40
CA ALA A 265 9.33 -2.48 18.90
C ALA A 265 8.59 -3.83 18.79
N ALA A 266 9.26 -4.86 18.25
CA ALA A 266 8.72 -6.22 18.16
C ALA A 266 8.45 -6.83 19.55
N LEU A 267 9.36 -6.62 20.52
CA LEU A 267 9.16 -7.06 21.90
C LEU A 267 7.94 -6.40 22.53
N LEU A 268 7.75 -5.09 22.32
CA LEU A 268 6.60 -4.34 22.83
C LEU A 268 5.28 -4.86 22.23
N VAL A 269 5.24 -5.08 20.90
CA VAL A 269 4.07 -5.65 20.23
C VAL A 269 3.78 -7.05 20.75
N ARG A 270 4.79 -7.90 20.86
CA ARG A 270 4.63 -9.26 21.37
C ARG A 270 4.15 -9.27 22.81
N TRP A 271 4.69 -8.40 23.67
CA TRP A 271 4.24 -8.24 25.05
C TRP A 271 2.74 -7.90 25.12
N GLY A 272 2.28 -6.96 24.31
CA GLY A 272 0.86 -6.61 24.24
C GLY A 272 -0.04 -7.77 23.77
N LEU A 273 0.49 -8.66 22.92
CA LEU A 273 -0.25 -9.82 22.43
C LEU A 273 -0.29 -11.00 23.40
N GLU A 274 0.80 -11.25 24.15
CA GLU A 274 1.03 -12.51 24.89
C GLU A 274 0.97 -12.33 26.41
N ALA A 275 1.52 -11.22 26.95
CA ALA A 275 1.77 -11.09 28.36
C ALA A 275 0.48 -11.15 29.20
N ASP A 276 0.61 -11.65 30.44
CA ASP A 276 -0.45 -11.76 31.42
C ASP A 276 -1.75 -12.37 30.88
N LYS A 277 -1.61 -13.45 30.12
CA LYS A 277 -2.73 -14.13 29.45
C LYS A 277 -3.55 -13.18 28.55
N GLN A 278 -2.86 -12.30 27.85
CA GLN A 278 -3.44 -11.31 26.94
C GLN A 278 -4.24 -10.17 27.61
N ALA A 279 -4.04 -9.95 28.92
CA ALA A 279 -4.76 -8.91 29.66
C ALA A 279 -4.53 -7.49 29.09
N HIS A 280 -3.35 -7.24 28.50
CA HIS A 280 -2.99 -5.93 27.94
C HIS A 280 -3.43 -5.72 26.50
N ARG A 281 -3.93 -6.75 25.81
CA ARG A 281 -4.23 -6.75 24.37
C ARG A 281 -5.23 -5.66 23.99
N ALA A 282 -6.35 -5.57 24.67
CA ALA A 282 -7.39 -4.58 24.38
C ALA A 282 -6.91 -3.13 24.63
N GLY A 283 -6.13 -2.91 25.69
CA GLY A 283 -5.51 -1.62 26.00
C GLY A 283 -4.49 -1.21 24.94
N MET A 284 -3.67 -2.17 24.48
CA MET A 284 -2.68 -1.96 23.44
C MET A 284 -3.34 -1.58 22.10
N TRP A 285 -4.42 -2.26 21.70
CA TRP A 285 -5.17 -1.90 20.49
C TRP A 285 -5.72 -0.48 20.55
N ARG A 286 -6.34 -0.11 21.68
CA ARG A 286 -6.83 1.27 21.87
C ARG A 286 -5.71 2.29 21.83
N PHE A 287 -4.56 2.00 22.42
CA PHE A 287 -3.40 2.88 22.40
C PHE A 287 -2.87 3.09 20.98
N ILE A 288 -2.73 2.00 20.19
CA ILE A 288 -2.27 2.07 18.80
C ILE A 288 -3.24 2.91 17.96
N GLU A 289 -4.53 2.64 18.07
CA GLU A 289 -5.55 3.34 17.28
C GLU A 289 -5.62 4.83 17.61
N ARG A 290 -5.67 5.17 18.90
CA ARG A 290 -5.70 6.56 19.34
C ARG A 290 -4.40 7.30 19.01
N SER A 291 -3.26 6.61 19.12
CA SER A 291 -1.96 7.20 18.77
C SER A 291 -1.84 7.59 17.28
N ALA A 292 -2.64 6.99 16.41
CA ALA A 292 -2.71 7.37 15.00
C ALA A 292 -3.31 8.78 14.80
N PHE A 293 -4.18 9.23 15.71
CA PHE A 293 -4.84 10.55 15.66
C PHE A 293 -4.22 11.56 16.60
N GLU A 294 -3.92 11.14 17.84
CA GLU A 294 -3.49 12.03 18.93
C GLU A 294 -1.97 12.10 19.09
N GLY A 295 -1.24 11.17 18.43
CA GLY A 295 0.18 10.96 18.67
C GLY A 295 0.44 10.13 19.95
N THR A 296 1.68 9.67 20.11
CA THR A 296 2.09 8.87 21.29
C THR A 296 2.44 9.76 22.46
N SER A 297 1.82 9.54 23.61
CA SER A 297 2.13 10.21 24.88
C SER A 297 1.99 9.26 26.06
N GLU A 298 2.68 9.55 27.18
CA GLU A 298 2.55 8.75 28.39
C GLU A 298 1.16 8.84 29.00
N ALA A 299 0.52 10.01 28.90
CA ALA A 299 -0.86 10.19 29.39
C ALA A 299 -1.82 9.25 28.66
N LEU A 300 -1.76 9.22 27.33
CA LEU A 300 -2.56 8.32 26.50
C LEU A 300 -2.24 6.85 26.80
N PHE A 301 -0.96 6.51 26.96
CA PHE A 301 -0.54 5.15 27.30
C PHE A 301 -1.12 4.69 28.65
N ARG A 302 -1.04 5.57 29.67
CA ARG A 302 -1.58 5.30 31.01
C ARG A 302 -3.11 5.14 31.00
N GLU A 303 -3.79 5.97 30.24
CA GLU A 303 -5.25 5.86 30.07
C GLU A 303 -5.65 4.52 29.44
N CYS A 304 -4.90 4.06 28.45
CA CYS A 304 -5.22 2.83 27.73
C CYS A 304 -4.82 1.55 28.48
N LEU A 305 -3.69 1.56 29.19
CA LEU A 305 -3.07 0.38 29.79
C LEU A 305 -3.10 0.36 31.32
N GLY A 306 -3.43 1.49 31.97
CA GLY A 306 -3.57 1.60 33.42
C GLY A 306 -2.27 1.88 34.19
N PHE A 307 -1.11 2.04 33.51
CA PHE A 307 0.19 2.34 34.12
C PHE A 307 1.07 3.14 33.14
N GLY A 308 2.13 3.77 33.70
CA GLY A 308 3.03 4.63 32.92
C GLY A 308 4.19 3.89 32.26
N TYR A 309 5.07 4.67 31.60
CA TYR A 309 6.20 4.16 30.82
C TYR A 309 7.24 3.40 31.63
N ASP A 310 7.56 3.85 32.83
CA ASP A 310 8.56 3.19 33.70
C ASP A 310 8.09 1.80 34.14
N GLU A 311 6.82 1.67 34.50
CA GLU A 311 6.23 0.37 34.83
C GLU A 311 6.18 -0.53 33.62
N ALA A 312 5.81 -0.01 32.44
CA ALA A 312 5.83 -0.78 31.20
C ALA A 312 7.23 -1.31 30.87
N ARG A 313 8.26 -0.47 31.04
CA ARG A 313 9.66 -0.87 30.86
C ARG A 313 10.07 -2.01 31.78
N ARG A 314 9.71 -1.92 33.08
CA ARG A 314 9.97 -3.00 34.04
C ARG A 314 9.30 -4.30 33.63
N ARG A 315 8.02 -4.25 33.23
CA ARG A 315 7.26 -5.42 32.75
C ARG A 315 7.86 -6.01 31.48
N LEU A 316 8.30 -5.18 30.53
CA LEU A 316 9.00 -5.62 29.33
C LEU A 316 10.33 -6.31 29.66
N ALA A 317 11.11 -5.75 30.58
CA ALA A 317 12.37 -6.35 31.02
C ALA A 317 12.14 -7.72 31.69
N ALA A 318 11.10 -7.85 32.52
CA ALA A 318 10.72 -9.13 33.13
C ALA A 318 10.16 -10.14 32.11
N PHE A 319 9.49 -9.66 31.05
CA PHE A 319 8.92 -10.49 29.99
C PHE A 319 9.99 -11.00 29.00
N LEU A 320 11.04 -10.25 28.75
CA LEU A 320 12.06 -10.57 27.75
C LEU A 320 12.68 -11.97 27.91
N PRO A 321 13.09 -12.43 29.10
CA PRO A 321 13.60 -13.79 29.28
C PRO A 321 12.61 -14.90 28.91
N VAL A 322 11.32 -14.64 29.10
CA VAL A 322 10.25 -15.56 28.71
C VAL A 322 10.11 -15.58 27.20
N ALA A 323 10.03 -14.39 26.58
CA ALA A 323 9.92 -14.23 25.15
C ALA A 323 11.13 -14.81 24.37
N ALA A 324 12.34 -14.73 24.96
CA ALA A 324 13.57 -15.25 24.35
C ALA A 324 13.67 -16.78 24.36
N ARG A 325 12.89 -17.46 25.18
CA ARG A 325 12.99 -18.93 25.35
C ARG A 325 11.78 -19.69 24.81
N ARG A 326 10.68 -19.02 24.54
CA ARG A 326 9.41 -19.67 24.22
C ARG A 326 8.80 -19.10 22.96
N SER A 327 8.31 -19.97 22.09
CA SER A 327 7.39 -19.58 21.02
C SER A 327 6.01 -19.32 21.61
N PHE A 328 5.27 -18.42 20.98
CA PHE A 328 3.90 -18.09 21.33
C PHE A 328 2.96 -18.50 20.20
N ARG A 329 1.83 -19.10 20.53
CA ARG A 329 0.85 -19.58 19.55
C ARG A 329 -0.42 -18.75 19.62
N LEU A 330 -0.83 -18.25 18.48
CA LEU A 330 -2.11 -17.59 18.28
C LEU A 330 -3.02 -18.49 17.47
N LYS A 331 -4.21 -18.73 17.99
CA LYS A 331 -5.27 -19.45 17.28
C LYS A 331 -6.62 -18.83 17.63
N PRO A 332 -7.58 -18.84 16.71
CA PRO A 332 -8.92 -18.37 17.01
C PRO A 332 -9.52 -19.15 18.18
N ALA A 333 -10.10 -18.44 19.13
CA ALA A 333 -10.79 -19.07 20.27
C ALA A 333 -11.96 -19.95 19.77
N ARG A 334 -12.60 -19.53 18.70
CA ARG A 334 -13.65 -20.28 18.00
C ARG A 334 -13.36 -20.20 16.49
N PRO A 335 -12.78 -21.24 15.89
CA PRO A 335 -12.61 -21.28 14.44
C PRO A 335 -13.99 -21.15 13.78
N ALA A 336 -14.20 -20.09 13.03
CA ALA A 336 -15.39 -19.94 12.23
C ALA A 336 -15.22 -20.75 10.94
N LYS A 337 -16.32 -21.26 10.41
CA LYS A 337 -16.33 -21.88 9.09
C LYS A 337 -16.61 -20.81 8.05
N LEU A 338 -15.98 -20.92 6.89
CA LEU A 338 -16.32 -20.08 5.75
C LEU A 338 -17.81 -20.25 5.43
N PRO A 339 -18.61 -19.18 5.40
CA PRO A 339 -19.99 -19.27 4.95
C PRO A 339 -20.04 -19.82 3.52
N PRO A 340 -21.05 -20.64 3.19
CA PRO A 340 -21.24 -21.07 1.82
C PRO A 340 -21.38 -19.87 0.89
N PHE A 341 -20.68 -19.90 -0.23
CA PHE A 341 -20.80 -18.89 -1.26
C PHE A 341 -21.04 -19.54 -2.62
N PRO A 342 -21.93 -18.98 -3.45
CA PRO A 342 -22.20 -19.49 -4.78
C PRO A 342 -21.03 -19.18 -5.72
N LEU A 343 -20.71 -20.10 -6.61
CA LEU A 343 -19.88 -19.87 -7.79
C LEU A 343 -20.75 -20.01 -9.01
N THR A 344 -20.93 -18.93 -9.76
CA THR A 344 -21.73 -18.88 -10.99
C THR A 344 -20.84 -18.62 -12.20
N ASN A 345 -21.35 -18.85 -13.40
CA ASN A 345 -20.65 -18.39 -14.59
C ASN A 345 -20.57 -16.86 -14.56
N ALA A 346 -19.37 -16.33 -14.73
CA ALA A 346 -19.19 -14.89 -14.76
C ALA A 346 -19.82 -14.30 -16.03
N SER A 347 -20.58 -13.23 -15.88
CA SER A 347 -21.08 -12.44 -17.01
C SER A 347 -19.93 -11.63 -17.65
N ASP A 348 -20.12 -11.19 -18.91
CA ASP A 348 -19.16 -10.32 -19.56
C ASP A 348 -18.91 -9.03 -18.78
N LEU A 349 -19.93 -8.50 -18.13
CA LEU A 349 -19.82 -7.34 -17.25
C LEU A 349 -18.92 -7.61 -16.05
N GLN A 350 -19.10 -8.73 -15.35
CA GLN A 350 -18.27 -9.11 -14.21
C GLN A 350 -16.81 -9.34 -14.62
N ILE A 351 -16.60 -10.04 -15.75
CA ILE A 351 -15.25 -10.23 -16.30
C ILE A 351 -14.61 -8.89 -16.61
N ALA A 352 -15.32 -7.98 -17.29
CA ALA A 352 -14.79 -6.68 -17.63
C ALA A 352 -14.47 -5.83 -16.39
N CYS A 353 -15.37 -5.77 -15.41
CA CYS A 353 -15.16 -4.98 -14.20
C CYS A 353 -14.02 -5.52 -13.32
N ILE A 354 -13.83 -6.84 -13.24
CA ILE A 354 -12.82 -7.46 -12.37
C ILE A 354 -11.49 -7.61 -13.10
N LYS A 355 -11.49 -8.33 -14.24
CA LYS A 355 -10.28 -8.56 -15.03
C LYS A 355 -9.76 -7.26 -15.64
N GLY A 356 -10.66 -6.41 -16.18
CA GLY A 356 -10.27 -5.13 -16.76
C GLY A 356 -9.69 -4.17 -15.72
N ASP A 357 -10.21 -4.13 -14.49
CA ASP A 357 -9.62 -3.32 -13.41
C ASP A 357 -8.24 -3.86 -12.99
N TRP A 358 -8.05 -5.18 -12.94
CA TRP A 358 -6.74 -5.78 -12.76
C TRP A 358 -5.76 -5.37 -13.85
N GLU A 359 -6.12 -5.54 -15.12
CA GLU A 359 -5.27 -5.20 -16.27
C GLU A 359 -4.92 -3.70 -16.31
N ARG A 360 -5.84 -2.84 -15.87
CA ARG A 360 -5.57 -1.43 -15.68
C ARG A 360 -4.50 -1.19 -14.60
N LEU A 361 -4.59 -1.90 -13.46
CA LEU A 361 -3.59 -1.79 -12.38
C LEU A 361 -2.19 -2.25 -12.82
N GLU A 362 -2.10 -3.14 -13.79
CA GLU A 362 -0.82 -3.56 -14.36
C GLU A 362 -0.10 -2.42 -15.12
N VAL A 363 -0.85 -1.49 -15.71
CA VAL A 363 -0.28 -0.40 -16.53
C VAL A 363 0.73 0.46 -15.78
N PRO A 364 0.40 1.10 -14.63
CA PRO A 364 1.36 1.89 -13.88
C PRO A 364 2.50 1.02 -13.30
N TYR A 365 2.23 -0.22 -12.91
CA TYR A 365 3.23 -1.16 -12.42
C TYR A 365 4.27 -1.46 -13.53
N VAL A 366 3.81 -1.83 -14.72
CA VAL A 366 4.68 -2.14 -15.86
C VAL A 366 5.42 -0.89 -16.34
N ARG A 367 4.78 0.28 -16.32
CA ARG A 367 5.42 1.54 -16.69
C ARG A 367 6.64 1.84 -15.80
N GLY A 368 6.58 1.48 -14.53
CA GLY A 368 7.71 1.60 -13.59
C GLY A 368 8.87 0.64 -13.91
N ILE A 369 8.61 -0.45 -14.65
CA ILE A 369 9.60 -1.46 -15.02
C ILE A 369 10.10 -1.23 -16.46
N SER A 370 9.17 -1.07 -17.41
CA SER A 370 9.42 -0.89 -18.84
C SER A 370 8.35 0.01 -19.45
N ALA A 371 8.72 1.26 -19.74
CA ALA A 371 7.82 2.22 -20.36
C ALA A 371 7.32 1.76 -21.74
N GLU A 372 8.12 0.96 -22.45
CA GLU A 372 7.79 0.44 -23.80
C GLU A 372 6.70 -0.63 -23.78
N LEU A 373 6.61 -1.40 -22.69
CA LEU A 373 5.59 -2.43 -22.53
C LEU A 373 4.24 -1.88 -22.04
N ALA A 374 4.24 -0.78 -21.29
CA ALA A 374 3.03 -0.22 -20.69
C ALA A 374 1.89 0.02 -21.70
N PRO A 375 2.11 0.51 -22.93
CA PRO A 375 1.03 0.67 -23.92
C PRO A 375 0.36 -0.66 -24.29
N LYS A 376 1.09 -1.78 -24.31
CA LYS A 376 0.53 -3.10 -24.62
C LYS A 376 -0.43 -3.59 -23.52
N TYR A 377 -0.05 -3.36 -22.26
CA TYR A 377 -0.93 -3.66 -21.13
C TYR A 377 -2.17 -2.74 -21.13
N LEU A 378 -2.01 -1.47 -21.45
CA LEU A 378 -3.12 -0.53 -21.62
C LEU A 378 -4.10 -0.99 -22.70
N ASP A 379 -3.58 -1.38 -23.87
CA ASP A 379 -4.40 -1.87 -24.98
C ASP A 379 -5.14 -3.17 -24.59
N GLN A 380 -4.53 -4.01 -23.77
CA GLN A 380 -5.19 -5.21 -23.24
C GLN A 380 -6.34 -4.85 -22.31
N ALA A 381 -6.12 -3.96 -21.35
CA ALA A 381 -7.15 -3.48 -20.45
C ALA A 381 -8.33 -2.85 -21.21
N ARG A 382 -8.03 -1.98 -22.19
CA ARG A 382 -9.04 -1.38 -23.07
C ARG A 382 -9.86 -2.42 -23.84
N ARG A 383 -9.22 -3.46 -24.38
CA ARG A 383 -9.93 -4.54 -25.08
C ARG A 383 -10.90 -5.28 -24.17
N THR A 384 -10.43 -5.65 -22.98
CA THR A 384 -11.27 -6.36 -22.00
C THR A 384 -12.48 -5.52 -21.60
N LEU A 385 -12.29 -4.23 -21.33
CA LEU A 385 -13.37 -3.32 -20.92
C LEU A 385 -14.35 -3.03 -22.07
N ARG A 386 -13.85 -2.76 -23.27
CA ARG A 386 -14.67 -2.46 -24.45
C ARG A 386 -15.56 -3.62 -24.83
N ARG A 387 -15.14 -4.86 -24.65
CA ARG A 387 -15.95 -6.05 -24.98
C ARG A 387 -17.32 -6.06 -24.30
N ALA A 388 -17.40 -5.64 -23.02
CA ALA A 388 -18.67 -5.50 -22.33
C ALA A 388 -19.41 -4.23 -22.77
N TYR A 389 -18.69 -3.13 -22.92
CA TYR A 389 -19.25 -1.85 -23.36
C TYR A 389 -19.93 -1.96 -24.75
N ASP A 390 -19.29 -2.63 -25.71
CA ASP A 390 -19.79 -2.82 -27.07
C ASP A 390 -21.02 -3.74 -27.15
N ARG A 391 -21.25 -4.54 -26.08
CA ARG A 391 -22.48 -5.32 -25.89
C ARG A 391 -23.59 -4.58 -25.16
N ASP A 392 -23.49 -3.27 -25.14
CA ASP A 392 -24.45 -2.33 -24.55
C ASP A 392 -24.58 -2.37 -23.01
N HIS A 393 -23.54 -2.85 -22.32
CA HIS A 393 -23.48 -2.74 -20.86
C HIS A 393 -23.12 -1.30 -20.47
N ARG A 394 -24.07 -0.57 -19.85
CA ARG A 394 -23.93 0.80 -19.35
C ARG A 394 -23.99 0.82 -17.82
N ASP A 395 -23.13 0.05 -17.21
CA ASP A 395 -23.00 -0.04 -15.77
C ASP A 395 -22.06 1.06 -15.23
N PRO A 396 -22.41 1.76 -14.13
CA PRO A 396 -21.59 2.85 -13.59
C PRO A 396 -20.19 2.37 -13.16
N ARG A 397 -20.04 1.13 -12.70
CA ARG A 397 -18.75 0.56 -12.32
C ARG A 397 -17.88 0.30 -13.55
N LEU A 398 -18.44 -0.29 -14.62
CA LEU A 398 -17.71 -0.49 -15.88
C LEU A 398 -17.20 0.83 -16.42
N LEU A 399 -18.07 1.83 -16.51
CA LEU A 399 -17.70 3.16 -17.02
C LEU A 399 -16.66 3.84 -16.12
N ALA A 400 -16.75 3.68 -14.80
CA ALA A 400 -15.75 4.21 -13.88
C ALA A 400 -14.37 3.55 -14.09
N VAL A 401 -14.31 2.22 -14.28
CA VAL A 401 -13.06 1.51 -14.57
C VAL A 401 -12.51 1.90 -15.96
N MET A 402 -13.37 2.07 -16.96
CA MET A 402 -12.96 2.61 -18.28
C MET A 402 -12.36 4.01 -18.16
N GLY A 403 -13.03 4.89 -17.42
CA GLY A 403 -12.51 6.23 -17.17
C GLY A 403 -11.15 6.23 -16.45
N LEU A 404 -10.98 5.39 -15.44
CA LEU A 404 -9.68 5.23 -14.76
C LEU A 404 -8.62 4.62 -15.68
N CYS A 405 -9.00 3.72 -16.58
CA CYS A 405 -8.08 3.15 -17.57
C CYS A 405 -7.56 4.24 -18.53
N GLU A 406 -8.42 5.18 -18.96
CA GLU A 406 -8.01 6.30 -19.78
C GLU A 406 -7.16 7.33 -18.98
N VAL A 407 -7.46 7.57 -17.70
CA VAL A 407 -6.57 8.36 -16.79
C VAL A 407 -5.18 7.75 -16.75
N ASP A 408 -5.08 6.44 -16.51
CA ASP A 408 -3.80 5.73 -16.44
C ASP A 408 -3.10 5.69 -17.83
N GLY A 409 -3.88 5.80 -18.92
CA GLY A 409 -3.41 5.95 -20.30
C GLY A 409 -3.00 7.38 -20.69
N GLY A 410 -3.37 8.39 -19.90
CA GLY A 410 -3.08 9.79 -20.16
C GLY A 410 -4.07 10.48 -21.12
N ASP A 411 -5.23 9.87 -21.40
CA ASP A 411 -6.32 10.47 -22.20
C ASP A 411 -7.39 11.09 -21.30
N ASP A 412 -7.12 12.31 -20.82
CA ASP A 412 -8.04 13.06 -19.96
C ASP A 412 -9.40 13.34 -20.61
N THR A 413 -9.48 13.44 -21.94
CA THR A 413 -10.74 13.71 -22.66
C THR A 413 -11.65 12.48 -22.65
N ALA A 414 -11.13 11.32 -23.02
CA ALA A 414 -11.87 10.06 -22.98
C ALA A 414 -12.23 9.70 -21.53
N ALA A 415 -11.28 9.87 -20.60
CA ALA A 415 -11.48 9.64 -19.16
C ALA A 415 -12.68 10.42 -18.63
N ARG A 416 -12.74 11.73 -18.93
CA ARG A 416 -13.85 12.58 -18.50
C ARG A 416 -15.18 12.08 -19.04
N GLY A 417 -15.26 11.75 -20.32
CA GLY A 417 -16.49 11.25 -20.93
C GLY A 417 -17.06 10.02 -20.24
N PHE A 418 -16.19 9.05 -19.90
CA PHE A 418 -16.60 7.85 -19.18
C PHE A 418 -16.99 8.15 -17.72
N LEU A 419 -16.20 8.97 -17.01
CA LEU A 419 -16.46 9.29 -15.61
C LEU A 419 -17.73 10.13 -15.43
N GLU A 420 -18.02 11.09 -16.32
CA GLU A 420 -19.29 11.83 -16.31
C GLU A 420 -20.49 10.90 -16.53
N SER A 421 -20.37 10.00 -17.52
CA SER A 421 -21.40 9.01 -17.81
C SER A 421 -21.62 8.06 -16.63
N ALA A 422 -20.54 7.63 -15.99
CA ALA A 422 -20.62 6.78 -14.80
C ALA A 422 -21.33 7.48 -13.64
N ALA A 423 -20.93 8.72 -13.32
CA ALA A 423 -21.51 9.51 -12.24
C ALA A 423 -22.99 9.84 -12.48
N ALA A 424 -23.42 10.02 -13.73
CA ALA A 424 -24.81 10.23 -14.08
C ALA A 424 -25.71 9.01 -13.84
N LEU A 425 -25.14 7.80 -13.86
CA LEU A 425 -25.86 6.55 -13.63
C LEU A 425 -25.92 6.14 -12.16
N GLY A 426 -25.03 6.63 -11.32
CA GLY A 426 -25.01 6.30 -9.90
C GLY A 426 -23.68 6.57 -9.19
N PRO A 427 -23.57 6.20 -7.93
CA PRO A 427 -22.34 6.36 -7.17
C PRO A 427 -21.17 5.57 -7.80
N ILE A 428 -20.03 6.21 -7.86
CA ILE A 428 -18.79 5.61 -8.37
C ILE A 428 -17.72 5.55 -7.26
N ARG A 429 -16.70 4.71 -7.46
CA ARG A 429 -15.61 4.51 -6.49
C ARG A 429 -14.84 5.81 -6.19
N PRO A 430 -14.24 5.93 -4.98
CA PRO A 430 -13.59 7.17 -4.52
C PRO A 430 -12.56 7.74 -5.49
N ARG A 431 -11.67 6.90 -6.04
CA ARG A 431 -10.68 7.35 -7.02
C ARG A 431 -11.32 7.89 -8.29
N ALA A 432 -12.36 7.24 -8.80
CA ALA A 432 -13.06 7.71 -10.00
C ALA A 432 -13.72 9.08 -9.76
N SER A 433 -14.35 9.27 -8.61
CA SER A 433 -14.91 10.56 -8.20
C SER A 433 -13.83 11.63 -8.03
N GLN A 434 -12.69 11.29 -7.44
CA GLN A 434 -11.55 12.19 -7.28
C GLN A 434 -11.00 12.63 -8.65
N GLU A 435 -10.80 11.70 -9.59
CA GLU A 435 -10.33 12.03 -10.93
C GLU A 435 -11.34 12.87 -11.72
N LEU A 436 -12.64 12.59 -11.58
CA LEU A 436 -13.68 13.44 -12.16
C LEU A 436 -13.60 14.87 -11.63
N GLY A 437 -13.42 15.05 -10.31
CA GLY A 437 -13.20 16.36 -9.69
C GLY A 437 -11.95 17.06 -10.25
N ARG A 438 -10.85 16.33 -10.42
CA ARG A 438 -9.60 16.85 -11.00
C ARG A 438 -9.83 17.36 -12.44
N LEU A 439 -10.49 16.57 -13.27
CA LEU A 439 -10.76 16.90 -14.66
C LEU A 439 -11.71 18.10 -14.78
N ARG A 440 -12.77 18.15 -13.96
CA ARG A 440 -13.69 19.31 -13.89
C ARG A 440 -12.97 20.57 -13.42
N LEU A 441 -12.04 20.47 -12.46
CA LEU A 441 -11.24 21.62 -12.01
C LEU A 441 -10.32 22.13 -13.10
N ALA A 442 -9.68 21.23 -13.84
CA ALA A 442 -8.81 21.60 -14.96
C ALA A 442 -9.62 22.35 -16.05
N GLU A 443 -10.82 21.86 -16.40
CA GLU A 443 -11.71 22.53 -17.35
C GLU A 443 -12.17 23.91 -16.85
N ALA A 444 -12.60 23.99 -15.59
CA ALA A 444 -13.05 25.25 -15.00
C ALA A 444 -11.94 26.31 -14.94
N ARG A 445 -10.70 25.90 -14.69
CA ARG A 445 -9.53 26.80 -14.72
C ARG A 445 -9.16 27.23 -16.13
N ALA A 446 -9.34 26.37 -17.13
CA ALA A 446 -9.12 26.73 -18.53
C ALA A 446 -10.19 27.70 -19.05
N ASN A 447 -11.42 27.63 -18.52
CA ASN A 447 -12.56 28.43 -18.94
C ASN A 447 -13.26 29.05 -17.71
N PRO A 448 -12.63 29.98 -16.97
CA PRO A 448 -13.19 30.54 -15.78
C PRO A 448 -14.37 31.46 -16.09
N ALA A 449 -15.51 31.25 -15.44
CA ALA A 449 -16.73 32.05 -15.62
C ALA A 449 -16.91 33.16 -14.58
N GLY A 450 -16.10 33.16 -13.53
CA GLY A 450 -16.15 34.12 -12.44
C GLY A 450 -15.34 35.38 -12.69
N ALA A 451 -15.39 36.30 -11.73
CA ALA A 451 -14.65 37.55 -11.82
C ALA A 451 -13.12 37.33 -11.74
N ASN A 452 -12.38 38.21 -12.42
CA ASN A 452 -10.89 38.24 -12.37
C ASN A 452 -10.22 36.93 -12.77
N GLY A 453 -10.81 36.17 -13.70
CA GLY A 453 -10.25 34.89 -14.14
C GLY A 453 -10.36 33.76 -13.12
N ARG A 454 -11.28 33.89 -12.17
CA ARG A 454 -11.58 32.86 -11.16
C ARG A 454 -12.79 32.01 -11.60
N ILE A 455 -12.92 30.85 -10.98
CA ILE A 455 -14.10 30.00 -11.19
C ILE A 455 -15.29 30.56 -10.42
N ASP A 456 -16.47 30.55 -11.04
CA ASP A 456 -17.69 31.01 -10.40
C ASP A 456 -18.29 29.99 -9.42
N THR A 457 -19.37 30.36 -8.75
CA THR A 457 -20.07 29.49 -7.79
C THR A 457 -20.59 28.21 -8.44
N ASN A 458 -21.11 28.27 -9.67
CA ASN A 458 -21.66 27.10 -10.36
C ASN A 458 -20.54 26.10 -10.72
N GLN A 459 -19.42 26.62 -11.24
CA GLN A 459 -18.25 25.82 -11.52
C GLN A 459 -17.67 25.21 -10.23
N THR A 460 -17.62 26.00 -9.14
CA THR A 460 -17.19 25.55 -7.82
C THR A 460 -18.01 24.37 -7.32
N VAL A 461 -19.36 24.49 -7.35
CA VAL A 461 -20.26 23.40 -6.92
C VAL A 461 -20.09 22.17 -7.79
N ARG A 462 -20.04 22.33 -9.11
CA ARG A 462 -19.87 21.23 -10.06
C ARG A 462 -18.58 20.43 -9.84
N VAL A 463 -17.49 21.12 -9.47
CA VAL A 463 -16.21 20.45 -9.14
C VAL A 463 -16.26 19.79 -7.76
N LEU A 464 -16.85 20.44 -6.76
CA LEU A 464 -16.90 19.92 -5.41
C LEU A 464 -17.81 18.68 -5.27
N GLU A 465 -18.85 18.56 -6.07
CA GLU A 465 -19.82 17.46 -6.00
C GLU A 465 -19.13 16.07 -5.98
N PRO A 466 -18.33 15.65 -6.99
CA PRO A 466 -17.65 14.36 -6.96
C PRO A 466 -16.57 14.28 -5.87
N LEU A 467 -15.93 15.39 -5.49
CA LEU A 467 -14.94 15.40 -4.42
C LEU A 467 -15.58 15.10 -3.05
N PHE A 468 -16.76 15.64 -2.77
CA PHE A 468 -17.50 15.32 -1.55
C PHE A 468 -18.03 13.89 -1.55
N ALA A 469 -18.43 13.35 -2.70
CA ALA A 469 -18.75 11.92 -2.82
C ALA A 469 -17.53 11.03 -2.50
N ALA A 470 -16.36 11.36 -3.04
CA ALA A 470 -15.12 10.66 -2.73
C ALA A 470 -14.74 10.75 -1.24
N ARG A 471 -14.90 11.94 -0.62
CA ARG A 471 -14.62 12.15 0.81
C ARG A 471 -15.49 11.28 1.73
N ALA A 472 -16.74 11.03 1.34
CA ALA A 472 -17.68 10.24 2.14
C ALA A 472 -17.38 8.73 2.13
N ALA A 473 -16.47 8.27 1.25
CA ALA A 473 -16.13 6.86 1.07
C ALA A 473 -14.75 6.52 1.65
N LEU A 474 -14.48 5.23 1.82
CA LEU A 474 -13.18 4.71 2.27
C LEU A 474 -12.35 4.15 1.09
N PRO A 475 -11.02 4.24 1.17
CA PRO A 475 -10.23 5.01 2.14
C PRO A 475 -10.29 6.52 1.89
N PRO A 476 -10.02 7.37 2.89
CA PRO A 476 -9.81 8.79 2.66
C PRO A 476 -8.62 8.98 1.70
N LEU A 477 -8.78 9.85 0.70
CA LEU A 477 -7.75 10.14 -0.29
C LEU A 477 -7.17 11.55 -0.06
N PRO A 478 -5.85 11.72 0.14
CA PRO A 478 -5.26 13.05 0.36
C PRO A 478 -5.50 14.01 -0.79
N GLU A 479 -5.52 13.49 -2.02
CA GLU A 479 -5.77 14.27 -3.24
C GLU A 479 -7.18 14.88 -3.26
N VAL A 480 -8.15 14.26 -2.62
CA VAL A 480 -9.52 14.80 -2.50
C VAL A 480 -9.49 16.11 -1.70
N TYR A 481 -8.82 16.11 -0.56
CA TYR A 481 -8.70 17.30 0.30
C TYR A 481 -7.84 18.40 -0.34
N GLU A 482 -6.76 18.00 -1.03
CA GLU A 482 -5.94 18.94 -1.81
C GLU A 482 -6.75 19.60 -2.92
N LEU A 483 -7.55 18.83 -3.67
CA LEU A 483 -8.43 19.36 -4.72
C LEU A 483 -9.51 20.26 -4.14
N ILE A 484 -10.16 19.90 -3.03
CA ILE A 484 -11.14 20.76 -2.35
C ILE A 484 -10.50 22.10 -1.97
N ALA A 485 -9.30 22.09 -1.38
CA ALA A 485 -8.57 23.30 -1.06
C ALA A 485 -8.22 24.14 -2.30
N GLN A 486 -7.79 23.47 -3.38
CA GLN A 486 -7.49 24.12 -4.67
C GLN A 486 -8.74 24.74 -5.32
N VAL A 487 -9.90 24.10 -5.20
CA VAL A 487 -11.17 24.65 -5.68
C VAL A 487 -11.49 25.97 -4.95
N TRP A 488 -11.42 25.97 -3.62
CA TRP A 488 -11.64 27.19 -2.83
C TRP A 488 -10.59 28.25 -3.09
N ALA A 489 -9.34 27.88 -3.34
CA ALA A 489 -8.30 28.82 -3.74
C ALA A 489 -8.57 29.48 -5.11
N ALA A 490 -9.17 28.74 -6.05
CA ALA A 490 -9.49 29.21 -7.39
C ALA A 490 -10.87 29.92 -7.50
N SER A 491 -11.78 29.70 -6.54
CA SER A 491 -13.14 30.25 -6.57
C SER A 491 -13.19 31.75 -6.26
N ASP A 492 -14.12 32.46 -6.91
CA ASP A 492 -14.47 33.83 -6.55
C ASP A 492 -15.35 33.90 -5.28
N ALA A 493 -16.02 32.79 -4.94
CA ALA A 493 -16.77 32.66 -3.70
C ALA A 493 -15.85 32.45 -2.49
N LYS A 494 -16.16 33.09 -1.36
CA LYS A 494 -15.45 32.87 -0.10
C LYS A 494 -15.95 31.59 0.58
N PRO A 495 -15.05 30.67 1.01
CA PRO A 495 -15.46 29.53 1.81
C PRO A 495 -15.94 29.98 3.19
N THR A 496 -16.94 29.33 3.72
CA THR A 496 -17.35 29.46 5.13
C THR A 496 -16.43 28.64 6.03
N LEU A 497 -16.43 28.87 7.35
CA LEU A 497 -15.71 28.05 8.32
C LEU A 497 -16.08 26.55 8.22
N ARG A 498 -17.32 26.22 7.85
CA ARG A 498 -17.71 24.83 7.58
C ARG A 498 -16.98 24.22 6.39
N HIS A 499 -16.76 25.01 5.35
CA HIS A 499 -16.02 24.55 4.18
C HIS A 499 -14.54 24.35 4.52
N LEU A 500 -13.94 25.25 5.32
CA LEU A 500 -12.57 25.16 5.78
C LEU A 500 -12.35 23.98 6.74
N ALA A 501 -13.34 23.65 7.59
CA ALA A 501 -13.28 22.49 8.49
C ALA A 501 -13.08 21.14 7.75
N VAL A 502 -13.48 21.05 6.47
CA VAL A 502 -13.18 19.89 5.63
C VAL A 502 -11.67 19.78 5.35
N ILE A 503 -11.00 20.93 5.18
CA ILE A 503 -9.56 20.96 4.94
C ILE A 503 -8.82 20.60 6.24
N ASP A 504 -9.31 21.06 7.40
CA ASP A 504 -8.80 20.69 8.72
C ASP A 504 -8.85 19.17 8.95
N GLU A 505 -9.97 18.54 8.57
CA GLU A 505 -10.09 17.08 8.58
C GLU A 505 -9.01 16.43 7.72
N GLY A 506 -8.81 16.93 6.51
CA GLY A 506 -7.78 16.44 5.61
C GLY A 506 -6.37 16.56 6.21
N VAL A 507 -6.04 17.69 6.82
CA VAL A 507 -4.74 17.88 7.50
C VAL A 507 -4.58 16.95 8.70
N LYS A 508 -5.65 16.71 9.47
CA LYS A 508 -5.61 15.73 10.58
C LYS A 508 -5.32 14.31 10.10
N LEU A 509 -5.88 13.91 8.97
CA LEU A 509 -5.65 12.60 8.36
C LEU A 509 -4.27 12.50 7.71
N PHE A 510 -3.77 13.60 7.15
CA PHE A 510 -2.54 13.66 6.34
C PHE A 510 -1.59 14.79 6.76
N PRO A 511 -1.14 14.83 8.03
CA PRO A 511 -0.37 15.97 8.55
C PRO A 511 1.01 16.17 7.89
N ARG A 512 1.50 15.15 7.16
CA ARG A 512 2.76 15.22 6.40
C ARG A 512 2.58 15.56 4.92
N ARG A 513 1.35 15.76 4.46
CA ARG A 513 1.08 16.23 3.08
C ARG A 513 1.29 17.73 3.02
N ILE A 514 2.53 18.13 2.80
CA ILE A 514 2.97 19.52 2.86
C ILE A 514 2.17 20.44 1.93
N ALA A 515 1.77 19.93 0.76
CA ALA A 515 0.92 20.66 -0.19
C ALA A 515 -0.45 21.00 0.41
N LEU A 516 -1.07 20.06 1.12
CA LEU A 516 -2.35 20.27 1.80
C LEU A 516 -2.21 21.24 2.98
N VAL A 517 -1.17 21.08 3.80
CA VAL A 517 -0.89 21.99 4.93
C VAL A 517 -0.67 23.42 4.45
N ARG A 518 0.05 23.60 3.34
CA ARG A 518 0.29 24.91 2.71
C ARG A 518 -1.02 25.53 2.20
N LEU A 519 -1.82 24.77 1.47
CA LEU A 519 -3.11 25.25 0.97
C LEU A 519 -4.06 25.63 2.11
N ALA A 520 -4.08 24.88 3.20
CA ALA A 520 -4.85 25.21 4.39
C ALA A 520 -4.38 26.57 4.96
N ALA A 521 -3.07 26.73 5.22
CA ALA A 521 -2.51 27.98 5.73
C ALA A 521 -2.84 29.18 4.82
N GLU A 522 -2.65 29.03 3.51
CA GLU A 522 -2.96 30.08 2.51
C GLU A 522 -4.42 30.51 2.54
N LEU A 523 -5.36 29.56 2.62
CA LEU A 523 -6.80 29.83 2.66
C LEU A 523 -7.19 30.55 3.95
N TYR A 524 -6.70 30.09 5.10
CA TYR A 524 -7.01 30.72 6.38
C TYR A 524 -6.42 32.13 6.50
N VAL A 525 -5.18 32.35 5.98
CA VAL A 525 -4.59 33.71 5.88
C VAL A 525 -5.46 34.60 4.99
N ARG A 526 -5.81 34.14 3.79
CA ARG A 526 -6.61 34.89 2.81
C ARG A 526 -7.97 35.31 3.38
N ASP A 527 -8.63 34.44 4.12
CA ASP A 527 -9.98 34.65 4.62
C ASP A 527 -10.01 35.31 6.02
N GLY A 528 -8.83 35.66 6.58
CA GLY A 528 -8.69 36.45 7.82
C GLY A 528 -8.78 35.63 9.12
N HIS A 529 -8.66 34.32 9.07
CA HIS A 529 -8.70 33.43 10.23
C HIS A 529 -7.29 33.17 10.78
N ARG A 530 -6.71 34.17 11.43
CA ARG A 530 -5.29 34.21 11.81
C ARG A 530 -4.88 33.09 12.75
N GLU A 531 -5.66 32.83 13.79
CA GLU A 531 -5.34 31.79 14.78
C GLU A 531 -5.19 30.39 14.14
N GLN A 532 -6.15 30.04 13.27
CA GLN A 532 -6.10 28.76 12.55
C GLN A 532 -4.95 28.73 11.53
N ALA A 533 -4.71 29.85 10.85
CA ALA A 533 -3.59 29.98 9.92
C ALA A 533 -2.24 29.74 10.62
N ASP A 534 -2.02 30.33 11.79
CA ASP A 534 -0.79 30.19 12.56
C ASP A 534 -0.55 28.74 12.98
N ALA A 535 -1.59 27.98 13.35
CA ALA A 535 -1.49 26.56 13.66
C ALA A 535 -1.00 25.74 12.47
N PHE A 536 -1.50 26.00 11.25
CA PHE A 536 -1.05 25.31 10.03
C PHE A 536 0.33 25.76 9.58
N ILE A 537 0.68 27.03 9.76
CA ILE A 537 2.03 27.56 9.49
C ILE A 537 3.05 26.87 10.40
N GLU A 538 2.77 26.75 11.69
CA GLU A 538 3.65 26.06 12.64
C GLU A 538 3.78 24.58 12.33
N LEU A 539 2.67 23.91 11.96
CA LEU A 539 2.74 22.53 11.49
C LEU A 539 3.63 22.44 10.24
N GLY A 540 3.44 23.31 9.26
CA GLY A 540 4.22 23.36 8.03
C GLY A 540 5.71 23.55 8.28
N LEU A 541 6.09 24.50 9.14
CA LEU A 541 7.48 24.74 9.54
C LEU A 541 8.12 23.53 10.22
N ARG A 542 7.34 22.78 11.00
CA ARG A 542 7.81 21.58 11.71
C ARG A 542 8.01 20.37 10.79
N VAL A 543 7.16 20.21 9.76
CA VAL A 543 7.18 19.03 8.86
C VAL A 543 7.91 19.29 7.55
N ALA A 544 8.27 20.54 7.23
CA ALA A 544 9.04 20.89 6.04
C ALA A 544 10.47 20.33 6.15
N GLU A 545 10.87 19.57 5.14
CA GLU A 545 12.17 18.91 5.08
C GLU A 545 13.26 19.83 4.44
N ASP A 546 12.85 20.75 3.55
CA ASP A 546 13.74 21.63 2.79
C ASP A 546 13.53 23.12 3.13
N GLU A 547 14.57 23.92 2.90
CA GLU A 547 14.56 25.35 3.16
C GLU A 547 13.59 26.14 2.26
N PRO A 548 13.44 25.87 0.96
CA PRO A 548 12.44 26.54 0.14
C PRO A 548 11.02 26.39 0.68
N THR A 549 10.65 25.20 1.14
CA THR A 549 9.34 24.95 1.75
C THR A 549 9.17 25.71 3.06
N ARG A 550 10.19 25.77 3.92
CA ARG A 550 10.18 26.58 5.15
C ARG A 550 10.01 28.06 4.86
N ALA A 551 10.70 28.59 3.84
CA ALA A 551 10.60 29.98 3.43
C ALA A 551 9.16 30.36 3.03
N ILE A 552 8.41 29.47 2.36
CA ILE A 552 7.00 29.70 2.01
C ILE A 552 6.16 29.90 3.28
N PHE A 553 6.29 29.02 4.28
CA PHE A 553 5.53 29.15 5.53
C PHE A 553 5.94 30.38 6.34
N SER A 554 7.24 30.73 6.34
CA SER A 554 7.73 31.94 6.99
C SER A 554 7.15 33.19 6.34
N ALA A 555 7.04 33.22 5.01
CA ALA A 555 6.41 34.32 4.28
C ALA A 555 4.89 34.43 4.57
N LEU A 556 4.19 33.31 4.76
CA LEU A 556 2.78 33.31 5.17
C LEU A 556 2.60 33.85 6.60
N ARG A 557 3.54 33.61 7.50
CA ARG A 557 3.54 34.13 8.87
C ARG A 557 3.67 35.65 8.91
N ALA A 558 4.40 36.23 7.95
CA ALA A 558 4.62 37.68 7.86
C ALA A 558 3.42 38.45 7.28
N ARG A 559 2.46 37.77 6.65
CA ARG A 559 1.20 38.34 6.12
C ARG A 559 0.11 38.37 7.18
#